data_368b729a2789b08a29721cb0d15bbc75
#
_entry.id   368b729a2789b08a29721cb0d15bbc75
#
_cell.length_a   1.000
_cell.length_b   1.000
_cell.length_c   1.000
_cell.angle_alpha   90.00
_cell.angle_beta   90.00
_cell.angle_gamma   90.00
#
_symmetry.space_group_name_H-M   'P 1'
#
loop_
_entity.id
_entity.type
_entity.pdbx_description
1 polymer ?
#
loop_
_entity_poly.entity_id
_entity_poly.type
_entity_poly.pdbx_seq_one_letter_code
_entity_poly.pdbx_strand_id
1 'polypeptide(L)'
;MRVCIVGASGKLGRYMVQQSLDRGYEVVGVCRQQSVGKLDAFKRRITVIPGATDDREVIKRAVAGCGGVLVVMTPRGVHGYSTGTTQAVLDYAPSGARLVFSCGWHITLDGQDVYSRKLKTIVNVFGPLARLARFADLDDQVEAARRIFASDTRWTVVRGSDLEEGESQGLPVCSRHVGDPILESNITRRVDFALFMVEALDNDELVHKAPAIVGRQTPSALAYAA
;
A
#
# COMPACT_ATOMS: atom_id res chain seq x y z
N MET A 1 12.81 14.32 -5.52
CA MET A 1 12.91 12.86 -5.76
C MET A 1 11.95 12.45 -6.88
N ARG A 2 12.31 11.44 -7.67
CA ARG A 2 11.38 10.80 -8.62
C ARG A 2 10.73 9.58 -7.98
N VAL A 3 9.39 9.49 -8.06
CA VAL A 3 8.61 8.45 -7.38
C VAL A 3 7.71 7.73 -8.39
N CYS A 4 7.76 6.40 -8.40
CA CYS A 4 6.82 5.57 -9.15
C CYS A 4 5.64 5.18 -8.25
N ILE A 5 4.40 5.31 -8.76
CA ILE A 5 3.19 4.87 -8.06
C ILE A 5 2.52 3.77 -8.88
N VAL A 6 2.62 2.53 -8.42
CA VAL A 6 2.00 1.37 -9.05
C VAL A 6 0.56 1.25 -8.54
N GLY A 7 -0.40 1.31 -9.47
CA GLY A 7 -1.82 1.42 -9.14
C GLY A 7 -2.31 2.86 -8.98
N ALA A 8 -1.65 3.83 -9.61
CA ALA A 8 -1.89 5.28 -9.50
C ALA A 8 -3.35 5.70 -9.75
N SER A 9 -4.09 5.01 -10.64
CA SER A 9 -5.48 5.35 -10.96
C SER A 9 -6.52 4.85 -9.95
N GLY A 10 -6.09 4.04 -8.97
CA GLY A 10 -6.95 3.56 -7.87
C GLY A 10 -7.36 4.69 -6.92
N LYS A 11 -8.35 4.44 -6.05
CA LYS A 11 -8.77 5.43 -5.04
C LYS A 11 -7.59 5.86 -4.16
N LEU A 12 -6.83 4.90 -3.60
CA LEU A 12 -5.66 5.17 -2.79
C LEU A 12 -4.53 5.78 -3.64
N GLY A 13 -4.27 5.25 -4.84
CA GLY A 13 -3.21 5.71 -5.73
C GLY A 13 -3.34 7.19 -6.12
N ARG A 14 -4.56 7.68 -6.36
CA ARG A 14 -4.78 9.10 -6.68
C ARG A 14 -4.44 10.03 -5.50
N TYR A 15 -4.71 9.62 -4.26
CA TYR A 15 -4.27 10.38 -3.10
C TYR A 15 -2.74 10.37 -2.97
N MET A 16 -2.09 9.22 -3.26
CA MET A 16 -0.62 9.16 -3.29
C MET A 16 -0.03 10.07 -4.37
N VAL A 17 -0.65 10.13 -5.56
CA VAL A 17 -0.25 11.08 -6.62
C VAL A 17 -0.31 12.51 -6.10
N GLN A 18 -1.45 12.93 -5.52
CA GLN A 18 -1.60 14.28 -4.99
C GLN A 18 -0.57 14.58 -3.90
N GLN A 19 -0.44 13.72 -2.90
CA GLN A 19 0.50 13.89 -1.78
C GLN A 19 1.96 13.96 -2.26
N SER A 20 2.34 13.15 -3.26
CA SER A 20 3.68 13.17 -3.84
C SER A 20 3.95 14.48 -4.61
N LEU A 21 2.96 14.96 -5.37
CA LEU A 21 3.06 16.24 -6.08
C LEU A 21 3.15 17.43 -5.11
N ASP A 22 2.43 17.40 -3.99
CA ASP A 22 2.45 18.46 -2.97
C ASP A 22 3.81 18.54 -2.25
N ARG A 23 4.58 17.43 -2.25
CA ARG A 23 5.98 17.41 -1.81
C ARG A 23 7.00 17.81 -2.88
N GLY A 24 6.54 18.14 -4.07
CA GLY A 24 7.41 18.51 -5.19
C GLY A 24 8.13 17.31 -5.82
N TYR A 25 7.62 16.09 -5.67
CA TYR A 25 8.19 14.92 -6.33
C TYR A 25 7.81 14.88 -7.81
N GLU A 26 8.71 14.39 -8.65
CA GLU A 26 8.40 13.96 -10.00
C GLU A 26 7.68 12.61 -9.94
N VAL A 27 6.45 12.54 -10.45
CA VAL A 27 5.60 11.35 -10.31
C VAL A 27 5.48 10.59 -11.62
N VAL A 28 5.74 9.28 -11.56
CA VAL A 28 5.44 8.30 -12.61
C VAL A 28 4.31 7.41 -12.13
N GLY A 29 3.16 7.42 -12.82
CA GLY A 29 2.00 6.62 -12.46
C GLY A 29 1.83 5.41 -13.37
N VAL A 30 1.73 4.20 -12.80
CA VAL A 30 1.37 2.97 -13.54
C VAL A 30 -0.09 2.65 -13.31
N CYS A 31 -0.84 2.44 -14.39
CA CYS A 31 -2.22 1.95 -14.34
C CYS A 31 -2.60 1.26 -15.64
N ARG A 32 -3.65 0.43 -15.59
CA ARG A 32 -4.18 -0.22 -16.78
C ARG A 32 -4.65 0.80 -17.82
N GLN A 33 -4.50 0.50 -19.11
CA GLN A 33 -4.87 1.38 -20.23
C GLN A 33 -6.27 1.98 -20.10
N GLN A 34 -7.28 1.17 -19.75
CA GLN A 34 -8.66 1.63 -19.58
C GLN A 34 -8.87 2.54 -18.36
N SER A 35 -7.87 2.73 -17.51
CA SER A 35 -7.96 3.54 -16.30
C SER A 35 -7.16 4.84 -16.38
N VAL A 36 -6.51 5.13 -17.51
CA VAL A 36 -5.68 6.34 -17.71
C VAL A 36 -6.52 7.60 -17.51
N GLY A 37 -7.75 7.65 -18.03
CA GLY A 37 -8.64 8.82 -17.87
C GLY A 37 -8.97 9.18 -16.41
N LYS A 38 -8.80 8.25 -15.46
CA LYS A 38 -8.96 8.56 -14.02
C LYS A 38 -7.85 9.45 -13.47
N LEU A 39 -6.77 9.64 -14.22
CA LEU A 39 -5.63 10.50 -13.88
C LEU A 39 -5.65 11.84 -14.64
N ASP A 40 -6.71 12.18 -15.36
CA ASP A 40 -6.79 13.39 -16.19
C ASP A 40 -6.57 14.68 -15.40
N ALA A 41 -6.97 14.72 -14.13
CA ALA A 41 -6.70 15.85 -13.25
C ALA A 41 -5.19 16.09 -13.03
N PHE A 42 -4.37 15.10 -13.25
CA PHE A 42 -2.91 15.14 -13.03
C PHE A 42 -2.10 15.11 -14.32
N LYS A 43 -2.71 14.94 -15.50
CA LYS A 43 -2.05 14.62 -16.78
C LYS A 43 -0.90 15.54 -17.20
N ARG A 44 -0.91 16.79 -16.74
CA ARG A 44 0.15 17.79 -17.04
C ARG A 44 1.27 17.79 -15.99
N ARG A 45 1.10 17.05 -14.91
CA ARG A 45 1.99 17.08 -13.72
C ARG A 45 2.68 15.75 -13.47
N ILE A 46 2.24 14.68 -14.15
CA ILE A 46 2.78 13.34 -13.96
C ILE A 46 3.08 12.67 -15.30
N THR A 47 3.99 11.72 -15.31
CA THR A 47 4.17 10.79 -16.43
C THR A 47 3.31 9.55 -16.19
N VAL A 48 2.43 9.19 -17.13
CA VAL A 48 1.62 7.97 -17.04
C VAL A 48 2.20 6.90 -17.94
N ILE A 49 2.46 5.72 -17.38
CA ILE A 49 2.86 4.52 -18.13
C ILE A 49 1.69 3.54 -18.07
N PRO A 50 0.92 3.42 -19.16
CA PRO A 50 -0.20 2.47 -19.20
C PRO A 50 0.29 1.05 -19.35
N GLY A 51 -0.36 0.13 -18.63
CA GLY A 51 -0.10 -1.30 -18.66
C GLY A 51 -0.63 -2.03 -17.43
N ALA A 52 -0.55 -3.35 -17.42
CA ALA A 52 -0.87 -4.13 -16.24
C ALA A 52 0.22 -3.92 -15.17
N THR A 53 -0.18 -3.93 -13.89
CA THR A 53 0.78 -3.69 -12.80
C THR A 53 1.70 -4.87 -12.54
N ASP A 54 1.37 -6.05 -13.03
CA ASP A 54 2.16 -7.28 -13.00
C ASP A 54 2.97 -7.52 -14.31
N ASP A 55 2.85 -6.63 -15.29
CA ASP A 55 3.67 -6.66 -16.50
C ASP A 55 5.09 -6.17 -16.18
N ARG A 56 6.04 -7.08 -16.27
CA ARG A 56 7.44 -6.86 -15.92
C ARG A 56 8.09 -5.73 -16.73
N GLU A 57 7.83 -5.62 -18.00
CA GLU A 57 8.41 -4.58 -18.87
C GLU A 57 7.79 -3.20 -18.58
N VAL A 58 6.51 -3.16 -18.23
CA VAL A 58 5.84 -1.93 -17.76
C VAL A 58 6.48 -1.44 -16.46
N ILE A 59 6.63 -2.32 -15.47
CA ILE A 59 7.24 -1.98 -14.18
C ILE A 59 8.70 -1.57 -14.37
N LYS A 60 9.49 -2.31 -15.11
CA LYS A 60 10.90 -1.99 -15.40
C LYS A 60 11.07 -0.57 -15.94
N ARG A 61 10.25 -0.18 -16.91
CA ARG A 61 10.27 1.19 -17.46
C ARG A 61 9.82 2.23 -16.44
N ALA A 62 8.82 1.90 -15.62
CA ALA A 62 8.22 2.84 -14.70
C ALA A 62 9.13 3.17 -13.50
N VAL A 63 9.85 2.17 -12.96
CA VAL A 63 10.72 2.36 -11.80
C VAL A 63 12.10 2.89 -12.16
N ALA A 64 12.43 2.95 -13.45
CA ALA A 64 13.74 3.41 -13.91
C ALA A 64 14.05 4.83 -13.41
N GLY A 65 15.17 4.99 -12.69
CA GLY A 65 15.61 6.26 -12.13
C GLY A 65 14.75 6.79 -10.97
N CYS A 66 13.84 5.98 -10.41
CA CYS A 66 13.05 6.37 -9.25
C CYS A 66 13.84 6.15 -7.95
N GLY A 67 13.85 7.15 -7.06
CA GLY A 67 14.36 7.02 -5.70
C GLY A 67 13.33 6.42 -4.72
N GLY A 68 12.04 6.42 -5.10
CA GLY A 68 10.96 5.84 -4.33
C GLY A 68 9.92 5.11 -5.19
N VAL A 69 9.33 4.04 -4.66
CA VAL A 69 8.25 3.28 -5.30
C VAL A 69 7.13 3.03 -4.30
N LEU A 70 5.93 3.50 -4.62
CA LEU A 70 4.70 3.25 -3.87
C LEU A 70 3.88 2.20 -4.59
N VAL A 71 3.51 1.12 -3.91
CA VAL A 71 2.78 0.00 -4.51
C VAL A 71 1.46 -0.21 -3.79
N VAL A 72 0.36 -0.07 -4.54
CA VAL A 72 -0.98 -0.39 -4.03
C VAL A 72 -1.26 -1.87 -4.28
N MET A 73 -1.08 -2.71 -3.27
CA MET A 73 -1.47 -4.10 -3.34
C MET A 73 -2.95 -4.25 -2.99
N THR A 74 -3.76 -4.65 -3.96
CA THR A 74 -5.17 -4.96 -3.73
C THR A 74 -5.42 -6.44 -3.97
N PRO A 75 -6.21 -7.12 -3.11
CA PRO A 75 -6.48 -8.55 -3.28
C PRO A 75 -7.51 -8.85 -4.38
N ARG A 76 -7.76 -7.91 -5.31
CA ARG A 76 -8.78 -8.08 -6.34
C ARG A 76 -8.36 -9.07 -7.42
N GLY A 77 -9.29 -9.98 -7.70
CA GLY A 77 -9.11 -11.04 -8.69
C GLY A 77 -8.30 -12.21 -8.14
N VAL A 78 -8.10 -13.21 -8.96
CA VAL A 78 -7.32 -14.42 -8.65
C VAL A 78 -6.37 -14.65 -9.82
N HIS A 79 -5.14 -14.22 -9.74
CA HIS A 79 -4.14 -14.43 -10.81
C HIS A 79 -2.72 -14.04 -10.40
N GLY A 80 -2.44 -13.97 -9.08
CA GLY A 80 -1.11 -13.61 -8.61
C GLY A 80 -0.72 -12.15 -8.91
N TYR A 81 -1.68 -11.24 -8.99
CA TYR A 81 -1.41 -9.83 -9.29
C TYR A 81 -0.51 -9.16 -8.26
N SER A 82 -0.76 -9.40 -6.97
CA SER A 82 0.07 -8.81 -5.90
C SER A 82 1.47 -9.40 -5.95
N THR A 83 1.57 -10.71 -6.12
CA THR A 83 2.84 -11.44 -6.22
C THR A 83 3.63 -11.03 -7.47
N GLY A 84 2.99 -10.97 -8.64
CA GLY A 84 3.63 -10.56 -9.89
C GLY A 84 4.11 -9.11 -9.86
N THR A 85 3.26 -8.18 -9.39
CA THR A 85 3.61 -6.77 -9.22
C THR A 85 4.79 -6.60 -8.26
N THR A 86 4.72 -7.25 -7.10
CA THR A 86 5.77 -7.22 -6.08
C THR A 86 7.09 -7.73 -6.63
N GLN A 87 7.09 -8.90 -7.27
CA GLN A 87 8.31 -9.48 -7.84
C GLN A 87 8.93 -8.55 -8.88
N ALA A 88 8.13 -7.98 -9.78
CA ALA A 88 8.64 -7.04 -10.77
C ALA A 88 9.25 -5.78 -10.14
N VAL A 89 8.65 -5.24 -9.07
CA VAL A 89 9.21 -4.09 -8.35
C VAL A 89 10.51 -4.46 -7.65
N LEU A 90 10.57 -5.60 -6.96
CA LEU A 90 11.79 -6.07 -6.29
C LEU A 90 12.94 -6.31 -7.28
N ASP A 91 12.64 -6.83 -8.48
CA ASP A 91 13.66 -7.16 -9.48
C ASP A 91 14.22 -5.93 -10.21
N TYR A 92 13.40 -4.88 -10.38
CA TYR A 92 13.72 -3.76 -11.28
C TYR A 92 13.86 -2.40 -10.61
N ALA A 93 13.43 -2.24 -9.37
CA ALA A 93 13.64 -0.99 -8.66
C ALA A 93 15.15 -0.71 -8.51
N PRO A 94 15.58 0.55 -8.68
CA PRO A 94 16.98 0.90 -8.50
C PRO A 94 17.53 0.49 -7.13
N SER A 95 18.79 0.07 -7.07
CA SER A 95 19.47 -0.22 -5.82
C SER A 95 19.41 1.01 -4.89
N GLY A 96 18.97 0.79 -3.66
CA GLY A 96 18.79 1.87 -2.67
C GLY A 96 17.47 2.63 -2.77
N ALA A 97 16.62 2.38 -3.78
CA ALA A 97 15.28 2.97 -3.85
C ALA A 97 14.45 2.57 -2.61
N ARG A 98 13.63 3.50 -2.14
CA ARG A 98 12.71 3.29 -1.04
C ARG A 98 11.41 2.64 -1.54
N LEU A 99 11.08 1.45 -1.07
CA LEU A 99 9.91 0.69 -1.52
C LEU A 99 8.85 0.67 -0.42
N VAL A 100 7.66 1.18 -0.72
CA VAL A 100 6.55 1.21 0.25
C VAL A 100 5.34 0.51 -0.35
N PHE A 101 4.91 -0.56 0.29
CA PHE A 101 3.79 -1.40 -0.15
C PHE A 101 2.60 -1.23 0.80
N SER A 102 1.37 -1.16 0.26
CA SER A 102 0.15 -1.20 1.07
C SER A 102 -0.39 -2.62 1.16
N CYS A 103 -0.89 -3.02 2.30
CA CYS A 103 -1.65 -4.27 2.45
C CYS A 103 -2.70 -4.17 3.56
N GLY A 104 -3.39 -5.28 3.82
CA GLY A 104 -4.35 -5.39 4.90
C GLY A 104 -3.72 -5.86 6.23
N TRP A 105 -4.46 -5.73 7.32
CA TRP A 105 -4.06 -6.18 8.65
C TRP A 105 -3.89 -7.70 8.78
N HIS A 106 -4.39 -8.49 7.83
CA HIS A 106 -4.20 -9.95 7.81
C HIS A 106 -2.75 -10.36 7.51
N ILE A 107 -1.91 -9.43 7.05
CA ILE A 107 -0.48 -9.67 6.86
C ILE A 107 0.25 -9.51 8.19
N THR A 108 1.06 -10.48 8.53
CA THR A 108 1.93 -10.45 9.73
C THR A 108 3.39 -10.56 9.34
N LEU A 109 4.27 -9.86 10.04
CA LEU A 109 5.72 -9.92 9.83
C LEU A 109 6.37 -11.03 10.68
N ASP A 110 5.94 -11.15 11.94
CA ASP A 110 6.57 -12.02 12.94
C ASP A 110 5.58 -12.98 13.63
N GLY A 111 4.32 -12.98 13.20
CA GLY A 111 3.28 -13.86 13.75
C GLY A 111 2.75 -13.45 15.13
N GLN A 112 3.15 -12.29 15.65
CA GLN A 112 2.73 -11.81 16.99
C GLN A 112 1.45 -10.97 16.96
N ASP A 113 0.85 -10.76 15.79
CA ASP A 113 -0.40 -10.02 15.66
C ASP A 113 -1.57 -10.75 16.34
N VAL A 114 -2.38 -10.01 17.10
CA VAL A 114 -3.57 -10.53 17.77
C VAL A 114 -4.81 -10.02 17.04
N TYR A 115 -5.48 -10.92 16.34
CA TYR A 115 -6.64 -10.57 15.54
C TYR A 115 -7.94 -10.72 16.33
N SER A 116 -8.85 -9.75 16.16
CA SER A 116 -10.22 -9.85 16.67
C SER A 116 -10.95 -11.06 16.08
N ARG A 117 -11.95 -11.59 16.82
CA ARG A 117 -12.80 -12.67 16.30
C ARG A 117 -13.43 -12.34 14.95
N LYS A 118 -13.87 -11.07 14.77
CA LYS A 118 -14.45 -10.57 13.53
C LYS A 118 -13.46 -10.67 12.37
N LEU A 119 -12.22 -10.23 12.54
CA LEU A 119 -11.19 -10.29 11.50
C LEU A 119 -10.82 -11.74 11.17
N LYS A 120 -10.67 -12.59 12.19
CA LYS A 120 -10.43 -14.05 11.98
C LYS A 120 -11.55 -14.68 11.14
N THR A 121 -12.82 -14.37 11.43
CA THR A 121 -13.94 -14.88 10.66
C THR A 121 -13.93 -14.37 9.22
N ILE A 122 -13.64 -13.09 9.00
CA ILE A 122 -13.53 -12.52 7.66
C ILE A 122 -12.43 -13.24 6.87
N VAL A 123 -11.24 -13.38 7.41
CA VAL A 123 -10.12 -14.01 6.71
C VAL A 123 -10.38 -15.50 6.46
N ASN A 124 -10.85 -16.23 7.45
CA ASN A 124 -10.96 -17.71 7.39
C ASN A 124 -12.22 -18.19 6.65
N VAL A 125 -13.31 -17.42 6.66
CA VAL A 125 -14.58 -17.81 6.03
C VAL A 125 -14.80 -17.09 4.72
N PHE A 126 -14.70 -15.78 4.72
CA PHE A 126 -14.94 -14.98 3.50
C PHE A 126 -13.76 -14.99 2.53
N GLY A 127 -12.52 -15.17 3.00
CA GLY A 127 -11.34 -15.27 2.13
C GLY A 127 -11.48 -16.40 1.10
N PRO A 128 -11.70 -17.66 1.51
CA PRO A 128 -11.93 -18.78 0.59
C PRO A 128 -13.14 -18.59 -0.32
N LEU A 129 -14.26 -18.03 0.19
CA LEU A 129 -15.45 -17.75 -0.60
C LEU A 129 -15.19 -16.66 -1.66
N ALA A 130 -14.49 -15.59 -1.29
CA ALA A 130 -14.10 -14.53 -2.22
C ALA A 130 -13.17 -15.03 -3.32
N ARG A 131 -12.26 -15.96 -3.00
CA ARG A 131 -11.39 -16.64 -3.96
C ARG A 131 -12.18 -17.55 -4.88
N LEU A 132 -13.11 -18.36 -4.35
CA LEU A 132 -14.00 -19.21 -5.15
C LEU A 132 -14.84 -18.38 -6.13
N ALA A 133 -15.35 -17.23 -5.67
CA ALA A 133 -16.08 -16.28 -6.50
C ALA A 133 -15.17 -15.46 -7.45
N ARG A 134 -13.84 -15.67 -7.43
CA ARG A 134 -12.82 -14.95 -8.20
C ARG A 134 -12.83 -13.43 -7.97
N PHE A 135 -13.32 -13.00 -6.82
CA PHE A 135 -13.43 -11.58 -6.45
C PHE A 135 -12.16 -11.04 -5.78
N ALA A 136 -11.56 -11.83 -4.88
CA ALA A 136 -10.34 -11.45 -4.17
C ALA A 136 -9.52 -12.68 -3.82
N ASP A 137 -8.20 -12.52 -3.74
CA ASP A 137 -7.23 -13.53 -3.33
C ASP A 137 -6.33 -12.96 -2.23
N LEU A 138 -6.64 -13.30 -0.98
CA LEU A 138 -5.83 -12.87 0.17
C LEU A 138 -4.51 -13.64 0.25
N ASP A 139 -4.48 -14.88 -0.24
CA ASP A 139 -3.26 -15.70 -0.24
C ASP A 139 -2.20 -15.10 -1.17
N ASP A 140 -2.62 -14.46 -2.27
CA ASP A 140 -1.71 -13.73 -3.17
C ASP A 140 -1.04 -12.54 -2.47
N GLN A 141 -1.76 -11.82 -1.58
CA GLN A 141 -1.12 -10.78 -0.78
C GLN A 141 -0.16 -11.35 0.28
N VAL A 142 -0.47 -12.50 0.87
CA VAL A 142 0.41 -13.18 1.83
C VAL A 142 1.72 -13.60 1.14
N GLU A 143 1.63 -14.20 -0.05
CA GLU A 143 2.83 -14.58 -0.82
C GLU A 143 3.64 -13.36 -1.27
N ALA A 144 2.98 -12.29 -1.71
CA ALA A 144 3.64 -11.03 -2.04
C ALA A 144 4.41 -10.46 -0.84
N ALA A 145 3.76 -10.40 0.33
CA ALA A 145 4.39 -9.92 1.57
C ALA A 145 5.58 -10.79 1.99
N ARG A 146 5.47 -12.12 1.88
CA ARG A 146 6.58 -13.05 2.16
C ARG A 146 7.81 -12.73 1.30
N ARG A 147 7.63 -12.44 0.01
CA ARG A 147 8.73 -12.05 -0.88
C ARG A 147 9.35 -10.71 -0.49
N ILE A 148 8.52 -9.72 -0.11
CA ILE A 148 9.01 -8.42 0.37
C ILE A 148 9.87 -8.63 1.61
N PHE A 149 9.37 -9.36 2.60
CA PHE A 149 10.06 -9.59 3.88
C PHE A 149 11.37 -10.36 3.74
N ALA A 150 11.46 -11.21 2.72
CA ALA A 150 12.67 -11.97 2.41
C ALA A 150 13.70 -11.19 1.56
N SER A 151 13.37 -9.98 1.08
CA SER A 151 14.25 -9.19 0.23
C SER A 151 15.17 -8.28 1.05
N ASP A 152 16.36 -7.98 0.49
CA ASP A 152 17.32 -7.04 1.07
C ASP A 152 17.04 -5.58 0.64
N THR A 153 15.90 -5.31 -0.02
CA THR A 153 15.54 -3.97 -0.46
C THR A 153 15.12 -3.09 0.72
N ARG A 154 15.15 -1.77 0.57
CA ARG A 154 14.71 -0.82 1.60
C ARG A 154 13.18 -0.73 1.67
N TRP A 155 12.53 -1.82 2.03
CA TRP A 155 11.07 -1.93 2.04
C TRP A 155 10.41 -1.43 3.33
N THR A 156 9.13 -0.99 3.18
CA THR A 156 8.13 -0.87 4.26
C THR A 156 6.82 -1.46 3.76
N VAL A 157 6.10 -2.19 4.61
CA VAL A 157 4.75 -2.67 4.32
C VAL A 157 3.76 -1.97 5.26
N VAL A 158 2.99 -1.02 4.74
CA VAL A 158 1.98 -0.29 5.53
C VAL A 158 0.69 -1.11 5.55
N ARG A 159 0.29 -1.51 6.76
CA ARG A 159 -0.86 -2.38 6.98
C ARG A 159 -2.06 -1.55 7.44
N GLY A 160 -3.10 -1.49 6.61
CA GLY A 160 -4.34 -0.82 6.93
C GLY A 160 -5.49 -1.79 7.15
N SER A 161 -6.57 -1.27 7.74
CA SER A 161 -7.80 -2.01 7.94
C SER A 161 -8.95 -1.41 7.12
N ASP A 162 -10.04 -1.03 7.75
CA ASP A 162 -11.16 -0.38 7.07
C ASP A 162 -10.76 1.03 6.60
N LEU A 163 -11.03 1.33 5.34
CA LEU A 163 -10.72 2.63 4.74
C LEU A 163 -12.00 3.40 4.45
N GLU A 164 -12.10 4.60 5.01
CA GLU A 164 -13.19 5.54 4.72
C GLU A 164 -12.74 6.71 3.84
N GLU A 165 -13.71 7.38 3.22
CA GLU A 165 -13.49 8.65 2.54
C GLU A 165 -13.68 9.81 3.54
N GLY A 166 -13.12 10.96 3.26
CA GLY A 166 -13.28 12.17 4.06
C GLY A 166 -12.05 13.06 3.98
N GLU A 167 -12.13 14.22 4.63
CA GLU A 167 -11.00 15.14 4.74
C GLU A 167 -9.89 14.55 5.61
N SER A 168 -8.65 14.96 5.36
CA SER A 168 -7.50 14.51 6.13
C SER A 168 -7.62 14.88 7.61
N GLN A 169 -7.30 13.94 8.45
CA GLN A 169 -7.13 14.11 9.92
C GLN A 169 -5.66 14.22 10.32
N GLY A 170 -4.76 14.20 9.34
CA GLY A 170 -3.32 14.21 9.54
C GLY A 170 -2.70 12.80 9.52
N LEU A 171 -1.41 12.75 9.82
CA LEU A 171 -0.64 11.52 9.77
C LEU A 171 -1.22 10.47 10.73
N PRO A 172 -1.59 9.26 10.26
CA PRO A 172 -2.06 8.17 11.10
C PRO A 172 -1.08 7.80 12.21
N VAL A 173 -1.62 7.31 13.31
CA VAL A 173 -0.80 6.64 14.33
C VAL A 173 -0.56 5.18 13.92
N CYS A 174 0.54 4.60 14.38
CA CYS A 174 0.88 3.24 14.04
C CYS A 174 1.35 2.43 15.25
N SER A 175 1.20 1.12 15.14
CA SER A 175 1.82 0.15 16.05
C SER A 175 2.50 -0.96 15.24
N ARG A 176 3.42 -1.64 15.90
CA ARG A 176 4.11 -2.80 15.33
C ARG A 176 3.17 -3.99 15.11
N HIS A 177 2.23 -4.22 16.03
CA HIS A 177 1.35 -5.38 16.01
C HIS A 177 -0.12 -4.99 15.94
N VAL A 178 -0.88 -5.68 15.10
CA VAL A 178 -2.34 -5.66 15.14
C VAL A 178 -2.78 -6.28 16.47
N GLY A 179 -3.79 -5.66 17.11
CA GLY A 179 -4.24 -6.05 18.46
C GLY A 179 -3.69 -5.13 19.56
N ASP A 180 -2.76 -4.23 19.23
CA ASP A 180 -2.42 -3.12 20.10
C ASP A 180 -3.68 -2.26 20.33
N PRO A 181 -4.02 -1.92 21.57
CA PRO A 181 -5.20 -1.13 21.91
C PRO A 181 -5.32 0.20 21.16
N ILE A 182 -4.21 0.86 20.80
CA ILE A 182 -4.24 2.08 19.97
C ILE A 182 -4.92 1.88 18.61
N LEU A 183 -4.92 0.67 18.10
CA LEU A 183 -5.51 0.29 16.82
C LEU A 183 -6.96 -0.17 16.90
N GLU A 184 -7.59 -0.22 18.10
CA GLU A 184 -8.90 -0.82 18.32
C GLU A 184 -10.01 -0.23 17.43
N SER A 185 -9.95 1.07 17.13
CA SER A 185 -10.94 1.75 16.26
C SER A 185 -10.96 1.25 14.82
N ASN A 186 -9.89 0.62 14.35
CA ASN A 186 -9.84 -0.14 13.08
C ASN A 186 -10.29 0.64 11.83
N ILE A 187 -10.12 1.95 11.79
CA ILE A 187 -10.50 2.78 10.65
C ILE A 187 -9.46 3.84 10.32
N THR A 188 -9.23 4.07 9.03
CA THR A 188 -8.28 5.09 8.56
C THR A 188 -8.88 5.81 7.35
N ARG A 189 -8.75 7.13 7.29
CA ARG A 189 -9.09 7.88 6.09
C ARG A 189 -8.15 7.51 4.96
N ARG A 190 -8.70 7.31 3.77
CA ARG A 190 -7.89 6.89 2.60
C ARG A 190 -6.84 7.93 2.23
N VAL A 191 -7.16 9.21 2.37
CA VAL A 191 -6.21 10.32 2.17
C VAL A 191 -5.06 10.24 3.16
N ASP A 192 -5.32 9.87 4.42
CA ASP A 192 -4.31 9.77 5.48
C ASP A 192 -3.47 8.50 5.34
N PHE A 193 -4.08 7.40 4.85
CA PHE A 193 -3.30 6.23 4.48
C PHE A 193 -2.27 6.57 3.39
N ALA A 194 -2.70 7.31 2.36
CA ALA A 194 -1.80 7.78 1.31
C ALA A 194 -0.71 8.70 1.87
N LEU A 195 -1.08 9.60 2.79
CA LEU A 195 -0.15 10.48 3.49
C LEU A 195 0.94 9.67 4.20
N PHE A 196 0.55 8.64 4.98
CA PHE A 196 1.51 7.79 5.70
C PHE A 196 2.45 7.05 4.72
N MET A 197 1.93 6.54 3.61
CA MET A 197 2.76 5.85 2.63
C MET A 197 3.77 6.78 1.96
N VAL A 198 3.38 8.02 1.67
CA VAL A 198 4.30 9.00 1.06
C VAL A 198 5.32 9.48 2.08
N GLU A 199 4.93 9.71 3.35
CA GLU A 199 5.86 10.00 4.47
C GLU A 199 6.91 8.89 4.65
N ALA A 200 6.50 7.63 4.52
CA ALA A 200 7.39 6.49 4.67
C ALA A 200 8.52 6.45 3.62
N LEU A 201 8.43 7.21 2.52
CA LEU A 201 9.53 7.32 1.56
C LEU A 201 10.76 8.02 2.14
N ASP A 202 10.56 8.99 3.03
CA ASP A 202 11.63 9.79 3.63
C ASP A 202 11.95 9.38 5.07
N ASN A 203 11.22 8.40 5.63
CA ASN A 203 11.42 7.93 7.00
C ASN A 203 12.19 6.61 7.04
N ASP A 204 13.48 6.70 7.34
CA ASP A 204 14.38 5.54 7.41
C ASP A 204 14.09 4.61 8.62
N GLU A 205 13.42 5.10 9.67
CA GLU A 205 13.02 4.26 10.81
C GLU A 205 12.00 3.20 10.42
N LEU A 206 11.28 3.40 9.30
CA LEU A 206 10.32 2.47 8.76
C LEU A 206 10.94 1.43 7.80
N VAL A 207 12.25 1.49 7.52
CA VAL A 207 12.94 0.48 6.71
C VAL A 207 12.87 -0.87 7.42
N HIS A 208 12.48 -1.92 6.68
CA HIS A 208 12.25 -3.27 7.18
C HIS A 208 11.19 -3.35 8.29
N LYS A 209 10.19 -2.45 8.25
CA LYS A 209 9.06 -2.46 9.18
C LYS A 209 7.73 -2.68 8.46
N ALA A 210 6.78 -3.26 9.20
CA ALA A 210 5.43 -3.48 8.72
C ALA A 210 4.40 -2.84 9.69
N PRO A 211 4.36 -1.49 9.81
CA PRO A 211 3.46 -0.81 10.73
C PRO A 211 2.00 -1.07 10.39
N ALA A 212 1.19 -1.38 11.39
CA ALA A 212 -0.27 -1.33 11.32
C ALA A 212 -0.72 0.08 11.71
N ILE A 213 -1.61 0.69 10.93
CA ILE A 213 -2.02 2.08 11.11
C ILE A 213 -3.51 2.23 11.39
N VAL A 214 -3.87 3.30 12.11
CA VAL A 214 -5.24 3.75 12.34
C VAL A 214 -5.31 5.28 12.27
N GLY A 215 -6.48 5.82 11.93
CA GLY A 215 -6.70 7.25 11.85
C GLY A 215 -6.37 7.96 13.18
N ARG A 216 -5.65 9.09 13.09
CA ARG A 216 -5.16 9.85 14.23
C ARG A 216 -6.27 10.35 15.17
N GLN A 217 -7.44 10.68 14.62
CA GLN A 217 -8.57 11.21 15.40
C GLN A 217 -9.61 10.14 15.78
N THR A 218 -9.23 8.88 15.69
CA THR A 218 -10.10 7.79 16.16
C THR A 218 -10.13 7.72 17.68
N PRO A 219 -11.22 7.22 18.30
CA PRO A 219 -11.32 7.12 19.75
C PRO A 219 -10.14 6.39 20.39
N SER A 220 -9.69 5.27 19.81
CA SER A 220 -8.54 4.53 20.36
C SER A 220 -7.24 5.32 20.26
N ALA A 221 -6.98 6.00 19.12
CA ALA A 221 -5.78 6.81 18.96
C ALA A 221 -5.74 7.99 19.95
N LEU A 222 -6.87 8.67 20.16
CA LEU A 222 -6.98 9.79 21.10
C LEU A 222 -6.80 9.35 22.55
N ALA A 223 -7.31 8.17 22.93
CA ALA A 223 -7.15 7.62 24.27
C ALA A 223 -5.68 7.33 24.64
N TYR A 224 -4.81 7.13 23.65
CA TYR A 224 -3.37 6.90 23.86
C TYR A 224 -2.50 8.16 23.70
N ALA A 225 -3.08 9.26 23.23
CA ALA A 225 -2.38 10.54 23.09
C ALA A 225 -2.53 11.43 24.35
N ALA A 226 -3.41 11.05 25.28
CA ALA A 226 -3.67 11.71 26.56
C ALA A 226 -2.81 11.09 27.67
#